data_d015b30aecb1489cf1486f9765de376f
#
_entry.id   d015b30aecb1489cf1486f9765de376f
#
_cell.length_a   1.000
_cell.length_b   1.000
_cell.length_c   1.000
_cell.angle_alpha   90.00
_cell.angle_beta   90.00
_cell.angle_gamma   90.00
#
_symmetry.space_group_name_H-M   'P 1'
#
loop_
_entity.id
_entity.type
_entity.pdbx_description
1 polymer ?
#
loop_
_entity_poly.entity_id
_entity_poly.type
_entity_poly.pdbx_seq_one_letter_code
_entity_poly.pdbx_strand_id
1 'polypeptide(L)'
;VSAPTRPAPAVTAPASPREALRHPVQLVRWLWRDYMTPGLPGRATTATELRWIYTAWLVAFALKMVGSTWDVSWHFRWLRDDLAPPHLLNSAGTAMVVGLVVFHSYAGYGVDRRALRLMQAGIGTFLVAIPIDLLNHRLNGLDITSWSPSHALLYTGTAIMLAGAIRGWWLYAAPGRTRDRVSLGLWLFFLENALFPNQHQEYGVLSLADYRAGQTTAEPSLLDFALSQGQTPTQFMLPVPPWVHPAWLVCVCLLTLVVARRVVGLRWTATLLAATYLGYRAVAWGLLEVGGFPPSVLPVMLLAGAVVVDLAVTRRLPGWVGGVLAGGVTFLAALVQDLLAVIPPWNWWSAGPVVLGFAVLWAGLDRLERSAWAASWRAPVELAPAAGPATDAVGRAADVPAGPSAAEPGSHVVRSGRSPRR
;
A
#
# COMPACT_ATOMS: atom_id res chain seq x y z
N VAL A 1 42.58 12.55 -41.09
CA VAL A 1 42.53 13.46 -39.91
C VAL A 1 41.07 13.76 -39.68
N SER A 2 40.44 13.03 -38.72
CA SER A 2 39.05 13.25 -38.32
C SER A 2 38.99 14.49 -37.45
N ALA A 3 38.14 15.44 -37.79
CA ALA A 3 37.90 16.65 -37.00
C ALA A 3 37.34 16.27 -35.61
N PRO A 4 37.75 16.91 -34.51
CA PRO A 4 37.20 16.65 -33.19
C PRO A 4 35.73 17.02 -33.17
N THR A 5 34.87 16.05 -32.85
CA THR A 5 33.45 16.26 -32.62
C THR A 5 33.29 17.20 -31.41
N ARG A 6 32.75 18.39 -31.62
CA ARG A 6 32.36 19.31 -30.56
C ARG A 6 31.43 18.60 -29.58
N PRO A 7 31.70 18.61 -28.28
CA PRO A 7 30.75 18.08 -27.32
C PRO A 7 29.42 18.83 -27.46
N ALA A 8 28.32 18.09 -27.43
CA ALA A 8 26.99 18.68 -27.45
C ALA A 8 26.86 19.67 -26.28
N PRO A 9 26.27 20.86 -26.49
CA PRO A 9 26.11 21.84 -25.42
C PRO A 9 25.31 21.19 -24.25
N ALA A 10 25.84 21.34 -23.06
CA ALA A 10 25.17 20.88 -21.83
C ALA A 10 23.79 21.54 -21.75
N VAL A 11 22.72 20.74 -21.72
CA VAL A 11 21.36 21.24 -21.55
C VAL A 11 21.24 21.69 -20.10
N THR A 12 21.33 23.00 -19.86
CA THR A 12 21.11 23.59 -18.53
C THR A 12 19.63 23.59 -18.21
N ALA A 13 19.28 23.27 -16.95
CA ALA A 13 17.91 23.43 -16.46
C ALA A 13 17.51 24.91 -16.54
N PRO A 14 16.25 25.22 -16.94
CA PRO A 14 15.79 26.61 -16.97
C PRO A 14 15.80 27.20 -15.54
N ALA A 15 16.30 28.42 -15.41
CA ALA A 15 16.46 29.09 -14.11
C ALA A 15 15.11 29.49 -13.46
N SER A 16 14.04 29.55 -14.24
CA SER A 16 12.68 29.85 -13.77
C SER A 16 11.58 29.22 -14.64
N PRO A 17 10.34 29.01 -14.09
CA PRO A 17 9.22 28.54 -14.90
C PRO A 17 8.89 29.45 -16.10
N ARG A 18 9.13 30.76 -15.99
CA ARG A 18 8.92 31.71 -17.08
C ARG A 18 9.94 31.57 -18.20
N GLU A 19 11.18 31.24 -17.87
CA GLU A 19 12.22 30.95 -18.85
C GLU A 19 11.98 29.63 -19.56
N ALA A 20 11.51 28.62 -18.82
CA ALA A 20 11.11 27.33 -19.36
C ALA A 20 10.04 27.45 -20.44
N LEU A 21 9.05 28.32 -20.25
CA LEU A 21 7.96 28.56 -21.20
C LEU A 21 8.44 29.28 -22.48
N ARG A 22 9.56 30.02 -22.43
CA ARG A 22 10.14 30.69 -23.60
C ARG A 22 10.91 29.75 -24.51
N HIS A 23 11.33 28.59 -23.98
CA HIS A 23 12.15 27.63 -24.76
C HIS A 23 11.56 26.21 -24.63
N PRO A 24 10.38 25.94 -25.19
CA PRO A 24 9.65 24.67 -24.95
C PRO A 24 10.45 23.43 -25.37
N VAL A 25 11.24 23.51 -26.42
CA VAL A 25 12.08 22.38 -26.86
C VAL A 25 13.20 22.07 -25.86
N GLN A 26 13.80 23.10 -25.24
CA GLN A 26 14.83 22.91 -24.21
C GLN A 26 14.21 22.35 -22.92
N LEU A 27 13.03 22.82 -22.55
CA LEU A 27 12.27 22.29 -21.42
C LEU A 27 11.94 20.81 -21.62
N VAL A 28 11.41 20.44 -22.81
CA VAL A 28 11.09 19.03 -23.12
C VAL A 28 12.34 18.16 -23.07
N ARG A 29 13.46 18.60 -23.64
CA ARG A 29 14.74 17.86 -23.57
C ARG A 29 15.27 17.72 -22.17
N TRP A 30 15.15 18.76 -21.33
CA TRP A 30 15.54 18.72 -19.92
C TRP A 30 14.64 17.78 -19.11
N LEU A 31 13.31 17.89 -19.26
CA LEU A 31 12.34 16.99 -18.61
C LEU A 31 12.59 15.54 -19.00
N TRP A 32 12.81 15.28 -20.30
CA TRP A 32 13.11 13.93 -20.78
C TRP A 32 14.40 13.37 -20.16
N ARG A 33 15.45 14.15 -20.13
CA ARG A 33 16.73 13.72 -19.54
C ARG A 33 16.64 13.49 -18.04
N ASP A 34 16.00 14.41 -17.31
CA ASP A 34 16.01 14.39 -15.85
C ASP A 34 14.92 13.50 -15.23
N TYR A 35 13.79 13.32 -15.93
CA TYR A 35 12.64 12.61 -15.37
C TYR A 35 12.22 11.35 -16.14
N MET A 36 12.63 11.20 -17.39
CA MET A 36 12.19 10.09 -18.25
C MET A 36 13.34 9.18 -18.71
N THR A 37 14.56 9.45 -18.30
CA THR A 37 15.71 8.60 -18.68
C THR A 37 15.67 7.29 -17.90
N PRO A 38 15.64 6.10 -18.56
CA PRO A 38 15.63 4.82 -17.88
C PRO A 38 16.86 4.64 -16.98
N GLY A 39 16.64 4.19 -15.76
CA GLY A 39 17.70 3.72 -14.86
C GLY A 39 18.02 4.64 -13.70
N LEU A 40 18.80 5.69 -13.88
CA LEU A 40 19.24 6.55 -12.78
C LEU A 40 18.70 7.96 -12.94
N PRO A 41 18.24 8.61 -11.84
CA PRO A 41 17.90 10.02 -11.88
C PRO A 41 19.15 10.84 -12.24
N GLY A 42 19.00 11.86 -13.11
CA GLY A 42 20.10 12.74 -13.50
C GLY A 42 20.69 13.55 -12.33
N ARG A 43 19.98 13.59 -11.20
CA ARG A 43 20.36 14.22 -9.94
C ARG A 43 19.59 13.62 -8.76
N ALA A 44 20.02 13.90 -7.56
CA ALA A 44 19.28 13.48 -6.36
C ALA A 44 17.88 14.11 -6.29
N THR A 45 16.90 13.33 -5.82
CA THR A 45 15.52 13.81 -5.59
C THR A 45 15.49 14.84 -4.48
N THR A 46 14.96 16.01 -4.74
CA THR A 46 14.80 17.05 -3.71
C THR A 46 13.64 16.70 -2.76
N ALA A 47 13.66 17.26 -1.55
CA ALA A 47 12.57 17.07 -0.59
C ALA A 47 11.20 17.60 -1.11
N THR A 48 11.24 18.62 -1.95
CA THR A 48 10.03 19.18 -2.57
C THR A 48 9.45 18.24 -3.63
N GLU A 49 10.29 17.71 -4.52
CA GLU A 49 9.87 16.74 -5.54
C GLU A 49 9.34 15.46 -4.88
N LEU A 50 10.06 14.95 -3.88
CA LEU A 50 9.61 13.79 -3.12
C LEU A 50 8.21 14.00 -2.53
N ARG A 51 7.96 15.18 -1.95
CA ARG A 51 6.61 15.53 -1.43
C ARG A 51 5.56 15.53 -2.53
N TRP A 52 5.81 16.14 -3.69
CA TRP A 52 4.86 16.18 -4.80
C TRP A 52 4.55 14.78 -5.33
N ILE A 53 5.59 13.95 -5.53
CA ILE A 53 5.43 12.57 -6.00
C ILE A 53 4.55 11.78 -5.03
N TYR A 54 4.84 11.84 -3.73
CA TYR A 54 4.08 11.09 -2.74
C TYR A 54 2.72 11.70 -2.41
N THR A 55 2.52 13.00 -2.62
CA THR A 55 1.18 13.59 -2.63
C THR A 55 0.35 13.05 -3.78
N ALA A 56 0.92 12.89 -4.97
CA ALA A 56 0.23 12.26 -6.11
C ALA A 56 -0.15 10.80 -5.80
N TRP A 57 0.72 10.02 -5.12
CA TRP A 57 0.37 8.69 -4.62
C TRP A 57 -0.81 8.72 -3.64
N LEU A 58 -0.81 9.65 -2.68
CA LEU A 58 -1.94 9.80 -1.74
C LEU A 58 -3.24 10.14 -2.46
N VAL A 59 -3.20 11.05 -3.44
CA VAL A 59 -4.39 11.40 -4.25
C VAL A 59 -4.89 10.19 -5.05
N ALA A 60 -4.00 9.45 -5.70
CA ALA A 60 -4.36 8.26 -6.46
C ALA A 60 -5.03 7.20 -5.58
N PHE A 61 -4.47 6.92 -4.41
CA PHE A 61 -5.07 5.98 -3.47
C PHE A 61 -6.35 6.53 -2.81
N ALA A 62 -6.49 7.83 -2.60
CA ALA A 62 -7.73 8.43 -2.12
C ALA A 62 -8.88 8.22 -3.13
N LEU A 63 -8.63 8.44 -4.43
CA LEU A 63 -9.60 8.15 -5.47
C LEU A 63 -10.00 6.67 -5.49
N LYS A 64 -9.01 5.77 -5.36
CA LYS A 64 -9.28 4.32 -5.27
C LYS A 64 -10.10 3.96 -4.03
N MET A 65 -9.75 4.50 -2.87
CA MET A 65 -10.45 4.25 -1.60
C MET A 65 -11.92 4.71 -1.66
N VAL A 66 -12.16 5.93 -2.13
CA VAL A 66 -13.53 6.45 -2.26
C VAL A 66 -14.30 5.66 -3.32
N GLY A 67 -13.67 5.35 -4.46
CA GLY A 67 -14.26 4.53 -5.51
C GLY A 67 -14.63 3.14 -5.00
N SER A 68 -13.72 2.41 -4.33
CA SER A 68 -13.98 1.06 -3.84
C SER A 68 -15.02 1.01 -2.72
N THR A 69 -15.01 1.97 -1.78
CA THR A 69 -16.05 2.05 -0.74
C THR A 69 -17.44 2.29 -1.32
N TRP A 70 -17.54 3.17 -2.31
CA TRP A 70 -18.81 3.42 -3.00
C TRP A 70 -19.23 2.19 -3.83
N ASP A 71 -18.28 1.53 -4.47
CA ASP A 71 -18.49 0.36 -5.30
C ASP A 71 -19.11 -0.81 -4.52
N VAL A 72 -18.60 -1.11 -3.32
CA VAL A 72 -19.20 -2.16 -2.48
C VAL A 72 -20.68 -1.86 -2.19
N SER A 73 -21.03 -0.61 -1.83
CA SER A 73 -22.42 -0.23 -1.59
C SER A 73 -23.28 -0.26 -2.86
N TRP A 74 -22.69 0.06 -4.02
CA TRP A 74 -23.33 0.01 -5.32
C TRP A 74 -23.84 -1.39 -5.63
N HIS A 75 -23.02 -2.41 -5.38
CA HIS A 75 -23.35 -3.81 -5.64
C HIS A 75 -24.47 -4.39 -4.74
N PHE A 76 -24.83 -3.73 -3.66
CA PHE A 76 -25.99 -4.07 -2.84
C PHE A 76 -27.29 -3.41 -3.30
N ARG A 77 -27.21 -2.44 -4.23
CA ARG A 77 -28.37 -1.72 -4.74
C ARG A 77 -28.66 -1.95 -6.22
N TRP A 78 -27.64 -1.84 -7.05
CA TRP A 78 -27.76 -1.81 -8.51
C TRP A 78 -27.14 -3.03 -9.15
N LEU A 79 -27.77 -3.48 -10.25
CA LEU A 79 -27.09 -4.41 -11.14
C LEU A 79 -25.80 -3.75 -11.68
N ARG A 80 -24.75 -4.56 -11.88
CA ARG A 80 -23.43 -4.07 -12.31
C ARG A 80 -23.54 -3.27 -13.63
N ASP A 81 -22.91 -2.11 -13.62
CA ASP A 81 -22.62 -1.31 -14.80
C ASP A 81 -21.10 -1.02 -14.82
N ASP A 82 -20.41 -1.41 -15.90
CA ASP A 82 -18.97 -1.20 -16.05
C ASP A 82 -18.59 0.29 -16.06
N LEU A 83 -19.51 1.16 -16.41
CA LEU A 83 -19.34 2.63 -16.40
C LEU A 83 -19.96 3.30 -15.16
N ALA A 84 -20.32 2.53 -14.14
CA ALA A 84 -20.82 3.10 -12.89
C ALA A 84 -19.87 4.15 -12.32
N PRO A 85 -20.35 5.24 -11.71
CA PRO A 85 -19.51 6.29 -11.16
C PRO A 85 -18.40 5.81 -10.23
N PRO A 86 -18.63 4.84 -9.31
CA PRO A 86 -17.55 4.30 -8.47
C PRO A 86 -16.46 3.61 -9.27
N HIS A 87 -16.79 2.88 -10.36
CA HIS A 87 -15.82 2.25 -11.24
C HIS A 87 -14.96 3.30 -11.97
N LEU A 88 -15.58 4.39 -12.46
CA LEU A 88 -14.85 5.49 -13.12
C LEU A 88 -13.89 6.18 -12.15
N LEU A 89 -14.30 6.38 -10.90
CA LEU A 89 -13.47 6.99 -9.87
C LEU A 89 -12.27 6.10 -9.51
N ASN A 90 -12.51 4.79 -9.32
CA ASN A 90 -11.45 3.81 -9.08
C ASN A 90 -10.50 3.71 -10.29
N SER A 91 -11.04 3.75 -11.51
CA SER A 91 -10.27 3.74 -12.76
C SER A 91 -9.38 4.97 -12.90
N ALA A 92 -9.86 6.17 -12.54
CA ALA A 92 -9.06 7.39 -12.50
C ALA A 92 -7.88 7.26 -11.52
N GLY A 93 -8.14 6.76 -10.31
CA GLY A 93 -7.08 6.46 -9.33
C GLY A 93 -6.07 5.43 -9.86
N THR A 94 -6.55 4.39 -10.53
CA THR A 94 -5.69 3.36 -11.15
C THR A 94 -4.83 3.92 -12.28
N ALA A 95 -5.39 4.77 -13.15
CA ALA A 95 -4.62 5.44 -14.21
C ALA A 95 -3.50 6.31 -13.63
N MET A 96 -3.77 7.05 -12.56
CA MET A 96 -2.73 7.81 -11.84
C MET A 96 -1.64 6.89 -11.28
N VAL A 97 -2.01 5.76 -10.66
CA VAL A 97 -1.03 4.77 -10.16
C VAL A 97 -0.18 4.22 -11.29
N VAL A 98 -0.77 3.83 -12.42
CA VAL A 98 -0.02 3.38 -13.61
C VAL A 98 0.98 4.46 -14.05
N GLY A 99 0.54 5.71 -14.17
CA GLY A 99 1.40 6.84 -14.52
C GLY A 99 2.56 7.03 -13.54
N LEU A 100 2.31 6.90 -12.23
CA LEU A 100 3.34 7.01 -11.19
C LEU A 100 4.34 5.84 -11.25
N VAL A 101 3.88 4.60 -11.47
CA VAL A 101 4.78 3.45 -11.62
C VAL A 101 5.63 3.58 -12.87
N VAL A 102 5.05 4.02 -13.99
CA VAL A 102 5.78 4.33 -15.22
C VAL A 102 6.82 5.42 -14.96
N PHE A 103 6.43 6.53 -14.32
CA PHE A 103 7.34 7.59 -13.94
C PHE A 103 8.52 7.07 -13.09
N HIS A 104 8.27 6.33 -12.03
CA HIS A 104 9.34 5.75 -11.22
C HIS A 104 10.22 4.77 -11.99
N SER A 105 9.63 4.01 -12.94
CA SER A 105 10.37 3.05 -13.77
C SER A 105 11.37 3.74 -14.69
N TYR A 106 11.04 4.92 -15.21
CA TYR A 106 11.91 5.68 -16.11
C TYR A 106 12.81 6.66 -15.38
N ALA A 107 12.29 7.38 -14.38
CA ALA A 107 13.00 8.45 -13.70
C ALA A 107 13.80 7.99 -12.47
N GLY A 108 13.37 6.93 -11.77
CA GLY A 108 14.04 6.41 -10.58
C GLY A 108 13.98 7.33 -9.34
N TYR A 109 13.29 8.47 -9.40
CA TYR A 109 13.21 9.43 -8.29
C TYR A 109 12.42 8.88 -7.10
N GLY A 110 12.98 8.99 -5.89
CA GLY A 110 12.29 8.68 -4.63
C GLY A 110 11.95 7.20 -4.41
N VAL A 111 12.62 6.29 -5.12
CA VAL A 111 12.46 4.84 -4.98
C VAL A 111 13.80 4.12 -5.04
N ASP A 112 13.91 3.00 -4.32
CA ASP A 112 14.98 2.03 -4.53
C ASP A 112 14.49 0.87 -5.41
N ARG A 113 15.41 -0.02 -5.79
CA ARG A 113 15.09 -1.17 -6.66
C ARG A 113 13.99 -2.06 -6.06
N ARG A 114 13.95 -2.25 -4.73
CA ARG A 114 12.94 -3.10 -4.10
C ARG A 114 11.58 -2.42 -4.08
N ALA A 115 11.52 -1.13 -3.74
CA ALA A 115 10.30 -0.35 -3.80
C ALA A 115 9.70 -0.34 -5.21
N LEU A 116 10.54 -0.08 -6.23
CA LEU A 116 10.12 -0.09 -7.63
C LEU A 116 9.59 -1.46 -8.07
N ARG A 117 10.28 -2.56 -7.70
CA ARG A 117 9.81 -3.90 -8.03
C ARG A 117 8.48 -4.25 -7.37
N LEU A 118 8.26 -3.83 -6.12
CA LEU A 118 6.97 -3.99 -5.47
C LEU A 118 5.88 -3.20 -6.19
N MET A 119 6.13 -1.95 -6.56
CA MET A 119 5.17 -1.14 -7.32
C MET A 119 4.84 -1.79 -8.68
N GLN A 120 5.85 -2.24 -9.42
CA GLN A 120 5.68 -2.91 -10.72
C GLN A 120 4.93 -4.25 -10.58
N ALA A 121 5.31 -5.08 -9.60
CA ALA A 121 4.63 -6.35 -9.35
C ALA A 121 3.18 -6.13 -8.93
N GLY A 122 2.93 -5.14 -8.05
CA GLY A 122 1.59 -4.82 -7.58
C GLY A 122 0.69 -4.33 -8.71
N ILE A 123 1.14 -3.38 -9.54
CA ILE A 123 0.34 -2.91 -10.68
C ILE A 123 0.16 -4.01 -11.73
N GLY A 124 1.18 -4.85 -11.97
CA GLY A 124 1.07 -6.00 -12.86
C GLY A 124 0.00 -6.99 -12.39
N THR A 125 0.00 -7.34 -11.09
CA THR A 125 -1.05 -8.19 -10.49
C THR A 125 -2.43 -7.56 -10.62
N PHE A 126 -2.56 -6.26 -10.35
CA PHE A 126 -3.83 -5.54 -10.47
C PHE A 126 -4.34 -5.53 -11.91
N LEU A 127 -3.48 -5.20 -12.89
CA LEU A 127 -3.87 -5.12 -14.30
C LEU A 127 -4.22 -6.50 -14.89
N VAL A 128 -3.55 -7.58 -14.45
CA VAL A 128 -3.89 -8.96 -14.85
C VAL A 128 -5.22 -9.41 -14.25
N ALA A 129 -5.57 -8.91 -13.06
CA ALA A 129 -6.85 -9.23 -12.44
C ALA A 129 -8.05 -8.73 -13.26
N ILE A 130 -7.95 -7.60 -13.96
CA ILE A 130 -9.04 -7.00 -14.74
C ILE A 130 -9.57 -7.98 -15.83
N PRO A 131 -8.75 -8.51 -16.76
CA PRO A 131 -9.25 -9.47 -17.75
C PRO A 131 -9.70 -10.80 -17.12
N ILE A 132 -9.10 -11.23 -16.02
CA ILE A 132 -9.54 -12.41 -15.28
C ILE A 132 -10.94 -12.19 -14.72
N ASP A 133 -11.20 -11.02 -14.13
CA ASP A 133 -12.49 -10.62 -13.60
C ASP A 133 -13.57 -10.60 -14.70
N LEU A 134 -13.27 -9.95 -15.84
CA LEU A 134 -14.16 -9.92 -16.99
C LEU A 134 -14.46 -11.33 -17.53
N LEU A 135 -13.46 -12.20 -17.58
CA LEU A 135 -13.65 -13.59 -18.01
C LEU A 135 -14.49 -14.37 -17.00
N ASN A 136 -14.21 -14.21 -15.71
CA ASN A 136 -14.97 -14.84 -14.63
C ASN A 136 -16.46 -14.47 -14.71
N HIS A 137 -16.77 -13.19 -14.94
CA HIS A 137 -18.14 -12.72 -15.11
C HIS A 137 -18.84 -13.30 -16.33
N ARG A 138 -18.12 -13.50 -17.43
CA ARG A 138 -18.69 -14.11 -18.66
C ARG A 138 -18.97 -15.61 -18.51
N LEU A 139 -18.14 -16.32 -17.75
CA LEU A 139 -18.22 -17.77 -17.59
C LEU A 139 -19.15 -18.18 -16.44
N ASN A 140 -19.09 -17.46 -15.34
CA ASN A 140 -19.73 -17.84 -14.07
C ASN A 140 -20.83 -16.89 -13.62
N GLY A 141 -21.20 -15.89 -14.45
CA GLY A 141 -22.13 -14.85 -14.08
C GLY A 141 -21.48 -13.71 -13.28
N LEU A 142 -22.29 -12.74 -12.84
CA LEU A 142 -21.79 -11.61 -12.06
C LEU A 142 -21.20 -12.06 -10.72
N ASP A 143 -19.96 -11.70 -10.51
CA ASP A 143 -19.27 -11.85 -9.25
C ASP A 143 -19.51 -10.60 -8.39
N ILE A 144 -20.50 -10.70 -7.54
CA ILE A 144 -20.92 -9.60 -6.65
C ILE A 144 -20.26 -9.67 -5.28
N THR A 145 -19.28 -10.56 -5.09
CA THR A 145 -18.56 -10.68 -3.81
C THR A 145 -17.14 -10.16 -3.90
N SER A 146 -16.71 -9.37 -2.90
CA SER A 146 -15.30 -8.98 -2.74
C SER A 146 -14.38 -10.15 -2.37
N TRP A 147 -14.92 -11.36 -2.16
CA TRP A 147 -14.17 -12.58 -1.80
C TRP A 147 -13.82 -13.47 -2.99
N SER A 148 -14.16 -13.07 -4.20
CA SER A 148 -13.79 -13.85 -5.38
C SER A 148 -12.27 -13.83 -5.63
N PRO A 149 -11.74 -14.82 -6.36
CA PRO A 149 -10.32 -14.87 -6.72
C PRO A 149 -9.85 -13.64 -7.52
N SER A 150 -10.68 -13.12 -8.43
CA SER A 150 -10.38 -11.94 -9.22
C SER A 150 -10.27 -10.68 -8.34
N HIS A 151 -11.23 -10.45 -7.46
CA HIS A 151 -11.18 -9.35 -6.50
C HIS A 151 -10.02 -9.52 -5.51
N ALA A 152 -9.70 -10.77 -5.09
CA ALA A 152 -8.53 -11.05 -4.27
C ALA A 152 -7.22 -10.60 -4.93
N LEU A 153 -7.09 -10.75 -6.24
CA LEU A 153 -5.93 -10.23 -6.99
C LEU A 153 -5.91 -8.70 -7.04
N LEU A 154 -7.07 -8.03 -7.16
CA LEU A 154 -7.16 -6.57 -7.17
C LEU A 154 -6.66 -5.97 -5.86
N TYR A 155 -7.16 -6.42 -4.71
CA TYR A 155 -6.70 -5.86 -3.43
C TYR A 155 -5.30 -6.36 -3.03
N THR A 156 -4.88 -7.55 -3.45
CA THR A 156 -3.49 -8.01 -3.26
C THR A 156 -2.52 -7.16 -4.08
N GLY A 157 -2.82 -6.91 -5.36
CA GLY A 157 -2.03 -6.01 -6.21
C GLY A 157 -1.91 -4.62 -5.61
N THR A 158 -3.02 -4.05 -5.11
CA THR A 158 -3.03 -2.76 -4.42
C THR A 158 -2.17 -2.77 -3.14
N ALA A 159 -2.24 -3.83 -2.32
CA ALA A 159 -1.41 -3.97 -1.12
C ALA A 159 0.09 -4.02 -1.44
N ILE A 160 0.48 -4.74 -2.49
CA ILE A 160 1.88 -4.83 -2.93
C ILE A 160 2.38 -3.46 -3.43
N MET A 161 1.56 -2.71 -4.19
CA MET A 161 1.89 -1.35 -4.62
C MET A 161 2.08 -0.40 -3.44
N LEU A 162 1.15 -0.43 -2.48
CA LEU A 162 1.23 0.35 -1.24
C LEU A 162 2.48 0.02 -0.44
N ALA A 163 2.85 -1.26 -0.32
CA ALA A 163 4.09 -1.66 0.35
C ALA A 163 5.32 -1.05 -0.35
N GLY A 164 5.32 -0.98 -1.69
CA GLY A 164 6.35 -0.29 -2.47
C GLY A 164 6.39 1.22 -2.18
N ALA A 165 5.24 1.88 -2.17
CA ALA A 165 5.12 3.31 -1.87
C ALA A 165 5.55 3.62 -0.43
N ILE A 166 5.10 2.84 0.55
CA ILE A 166 5.50 2.96 1.96
C ILE A 166 7.01 2.83 2.10
N ARG A 167 7.62 1.82 1.44
CA ARG A 167 9.06 1.61 1.47
C ARG A 167 9.83 2.78 0.87
N GLY A 168 9.45 3.25 -0.32
CA GLY A 168 10.12 4.38 -0.98
C GLY A 168 10.04 5.64 -0.12
N TRP A 169 8.87 5.98 0.40
CA TRP A 169 8.72 7.11 1.31
C TRP A 169 9.55 6.97 2.57
N TRP A 170 9.53 5.80 3.20
CA TRP A 170 10.27 5.53 4.43
C TRP A 170 11.78 5.70 4.27
N LEU A 171 12.34 5.29 3.12
CA LEU A 171 13.77 5.38 2.84
C LEU A 171 14.24 6.80 2.50
N TYR A 172 13.44 7.58 1.77
CA TYR A 172 13.89 8.84 1.19
C TYR A 172 13.35 10.09 1.89
N ALA A 173 12.28 9.98 2.67
CA ALA A 173 11.74 11.12 3.40
C ALA A 173 12.57 11.43 4.65
N ALA A 174 12.99 12.69 4.78
CA ALA A 174 13.67 13.16 5.98
C ALA A 174 12.74 13.07 7.21
N PRO A 175 13.28 12.72 8.38
CA PRO A 175 12.51 12.71 9.63
C PRO A 175 11.78 14.03 9.88
N GLY A 176 10.56 13.98 10.39
CA GLY A 176 9.76 15.15 10.73
C GLY A 176 8.27 14.98 10.45
N ARG A 177 7.48 15.99 10.79
CA ARG A 177 6.00 15.97 10.73
C ARG A 177 5.44 15.61 9.34
N THR A 178 6.11 16.04 8.27
CA THR A 178 5.69 15.72 6.89
C THR A 178 5.85 14.23 6.61
N ARG A 179 7.00 13.64 7.01
CA ARG A 179 7.22 12.20 6.91
C ARG A 179 6.14 11.41 7.63
N ASP A 180 5.84 11.80 8.87
CA ASP A 180 4.85 11.11 9.69
C ASP A 180 3.44 11.19 9.08
N ARG A 181 3.02 12.37 8.61
CA ARG A 181 1.69 12.56 7.98
C ARG A 181 1.51 11.74 6.72
N VAL A 182 2.49 11.76 5.82
CA VAL A 182 2.42 10.97 4.58
C VAL A 182 2.49 9.48 4.90
N SER A 183 3.33 9.06 5.86
CA SER A 183 3.36 7.67 6.33
C SER A 183 2.00 7.22 6.87
N LEU A 184 1.36 8.04 7.72
CA LEU A 184 0.01 7.73 8.23
C LEU A 184 -1.01 7.63 7.10
N GLY A 185 -0.96 8.53 6.10
CA GLY A 185 -1.84 8.45 4.93
C GLY A 185 -1.66 7.18 4.12
N LEU A 186 -0.42 6.79 3.82
CA LEU A 186 -0.13 5.54 3.10
C LEU A 186 -0.56 4.30 3.90
N TRP A 187 -0.35 4.28 5.21
CA TRP A 187 -0.81 3.19 6.08
C TRP A 187 -2.33 3.18 6.26
N LEU A 188 -3.00 4.33 6.20
CA LEU A 188 -4.46 4.40 6.19
C LEU A 188 -5.03 3.72 4.94
N PHE A 189 -4.47 4.00 3.76
CA PHE A 189 -4.87 3.32 2.53
C PHE A 189 -4.54 1.83 2.54
N PHE A 190 -3.43 1.43 3.17
CA PHE A 190 -3.11 0.02 3.33
C PHE A 190 -4.12 -0.68 4.25
N LEU A 191 -4.50 -0.06 5.36
CA LEU A 191 -5.50 -0.57 6.29
C LEU A 191 -6.89 -0.67 5.63
N GLU A 192 -7.30 0.36 4.89
CA GLU A 192 -8.56 0.33 4.13
C GLU A 192 -8.57 -0.80 3.11
N ASN A 193 -7.51 -0.93 2.33
CA ASN A 193 -7.38 -2.03 1.37
C ASN A 193 -7.39 -3.42 2.05
N ALA A 194 -6.82 -3.54 3.26
CA ALA A 194 -6.90 -4.77 4.06
C ALA A 194 -8.31 -5.03 4.58
N LEU A 195 -9.09 -3.99 4.90
CA LEU A 195 -10.47 -4.09 5.40
C LEU A 195 -11.49 -4.25 4.27
N PHE A 196 -11.12 -3.95 3.03
CA PHE A 196 -12.02 -4.00 1.87
C PHE A 196 -12.83 -5.31 1.76
N PRO A 197 -12.25 -6.52 1.89
CA PRO A 197 -13.02 -7.75 1.81
C PRO A 197 -14.10 -7.86 2.89
N ASN A 198 -13.86 -7.31 4.09
CA ASN A 198 -14.82 -7.35 5.19
C ASN A 198 -16.01 -6.40 4.99
N GLN A 199 -15.84 -5.33 4.21
CA GLN A 199 -16.92 -4.37 3.93
C GLN A 199 -18.14 -5.04 3.30
N HIS A 200 -17.94 -6.07 2.48
CA HIS A 200 -19.04 -6.86 1.92
C HIS A 200 -19.93 -7.45 3.03
N GLN A 201 -19.32 -8.08 4.03
CA GLN A 201 -20.06 -8.67 5.15
C GLN A 201 -20.74 -7.60 6.03
N GLU A 202 -20.12 -6.43 6.15
CA GLU A 202 -20.62 -5.30 6.93
C GLU A 202 -21.87 -4.66 6.28
N TYR A 203 -21.92 -4.61 4.94
CA TYR A 203 -23.14 -4.22 4.20
C TYR A 203 -24.16 -5.36 4.19
N GLY A 204 -23.70 -6.58 3.92
CA GLY A 204 -24.56 -7.74 3.70
C GLY A 204 -25.42 -8.12 4.88
N VAL A 205 -24.94 -7.97 6.13
CA VAL A 205 -25.73 -8.35 7.32
C VAL A 205 -26.96 -7.47 7.48
N LEU A 206 -26.85 -6.16 7.23
CA LEU A 206 -27.99 -5.24 7.29
C LEU A 206 -28.89 -5.38 6.06
N SER A 207 -28.29 -5.46 4.86
CA SER A 207 -29.05 -5.70 3.62
C SER A 207 -29.90 -6.98 3.68
N LEU A 208 -29.39 -8.04 4.29
CA LEU A 208 -30.15 -9.28 4.49
C LEU A 208 -31.28 -9.10 5.50
N ALA A 209 -31.06 -8.35 6.58
CA ALA A 209 -32.09 -8.01 7.55
C ALA A 209 -33.22 -7.20 6.91
N ASP A 210 -32.89 -6.18 6.12
CA ASP A 210 -33.85 -5.36 5.39
C ASP A 210 -34.63 -6.19 4.36
N TYR A 211 -33.93 -7.05 3.62
CA TYR A 211 -34.59 -7.97 2.68
C TYR A 211 -35.63 -8.86 3.36
N ARG A 212 -35.27 -9.45 4.51
CA ARG A 212 -36.19 -10.30 5.29
C ARG A 212 -37.36 -9.55 5.89
N ALA A 213 -37.16 -8.25 6.18
CA ALA A 213 -38.22 -7.36 6.64
C ALA A 213 -39.10 -6.81 5.48
N GLY A 214 -38.80 -7.12 4.23
CA GLY A 214 -39.48 -6.57 3.06
C GLY A 214 -39.17 -5.10 2.76
N GLN A 215 -38.05 -4.58 3.30
CA GLN A 215 -37.60 -3.19 3.22
C GLN A 215 -36.32 -3.06 2.40
N THR A 216 -36.03 -4.01 1.50
CA THR A 216 -34.79 -4.02 0.72
C THR A 216 -34.61 -2.77 -0.11
N THR A 217 -33.38 -2.24 -0.14
CA THR A 217 -32.96 -1.17 -1.04
C THR A 217 -32.44 -1.69 -2.38
N ALA A 218 -32.27 -3.03 -2.51
CA ALA A 218 -31.81 -3.68 -3.72
C ALA A 218 -32.90 -3.58 -4.82
N GLU A 219 -32.47 -3.23 -6.02
CA GLU A 219 -33.39 -3.21 -7.16
C GLU A 219 -33.85 -4.61 -7.57
N PRO A 220 -35.09 -4.75 -8.05
CA PRO A 220 -35.62 -6.06 -8.47
C PRO A 220 -34.73 -6.77 -9.51
N SER A 221 -34.17 -6.04 -10.45
CA SER A 221 -33.27 -6.57 -11.47
C SER A 221 -32.03 -7.25 -10.90
N LEU A 222 -31.46 -6.73 -9.80
CA LEU A 222 -30.33 -7.31 -9.09
C LEU A 222 -30.74 -8.62 -8.42
N LEU A 223 -31.88 -8.63 -7.74
CA LEU A 223 -32.38 -9.81 -7.05
C LEU A 223 -32.76 -10.93 -8.02
N ASP A 224 -33.46 -10.57 -9.10
CA ASP A 224 -33.84 -11.52 -10.19
C ASP A 224 -32.58 -12.11 -10.83
N PHE A 225 -31.56 -11.30 -11.06
CA PHE A 225 -30.28 -11.78 -11.57
C PHE A 225 -29.61 -12.77 -10.60
N ALA A 226 -29.48 -12.44 -9.32
CA ALA A 226 -28.90 -13.33 -8.32
C ALA A 226 -29.64 -14.69 -8.24
N LEU A 227 -30.97 -14.65 -8.25
CA LEU A 227 -31.82 -15.86 -8.28
C LEU A 227 -31.64 -16.66 -9.57
N SER A 228 -31.51 -16.01 -10.73
CA SER A 228 -31.26 -16.68 -12.03
C SER A 228 -29.91 -17.41 -12.05
N GLN A 229 -28.94 -16.95 -11.25
CA GLN A 229 -27.65 -17.64 -11.06
C GLN A 229 -27.69 -18.72 -9.98
N GLY A 230 -28.89 -19.08 -9.48
CA GLY A 230 -29.05 -20.06 -8.41
C GLY A 230 -28.58 -19.63 -7.03
N GLN A 231 -28.34 -18.35 -6.82
CA GLN A 231 -27.93 -17.79 -5.52
C GLN A 231 -29.16 -17.46 -4.68
N THR A 232 -29.16 -17.90 -3.42
CA THR A 232 -30.14 -17.40 -2.44
C THR A 232 -29.74 -15.99 -1.97
N PRO A 233 -30.69 -15.15 -1.51
CA PRO A 233 -30.38 -13.85 -0.92
C PRO A 233 -29.32 -13.92 0.19
N THR A 234 -29.33 -14.97 1.01
CA THR A 234 -28.31 -15.18 2.04
C THR A 234 -26.92 -15.44 1.43
N GLN A 235 -26.81 -16.25 0.38
CA GLN A 235 -25.52 -16.51 -0.28
C GLN A 235 -24.98 -15.26 -0.99
N PHE A 236 -25.88 -14.46 -1.57
CA PHE A 236 -25.51 -13.20 -2.21
C PHE A 236 -25.01 -12.16 -1.19
N MET A 237 -25.75 -11.94 -0.11
CA MET A 237 -25.44 -10.90 0.87
C MET A 237 -24.33 -11.30 1.84
N LEU A 238 -24.19 -12.59 2.16
CA LEU A 238 -23.19 -13.14 3.07
C LEU A 238 -22.45 -14.32 2.43
N PRO A 239 -21.56 -14.07 1.46
CA PRO A 239 -21.00 -15.11 0.58
C PRO A 239 -19.95 -16.01 1.25
N VAL A 240 -19.42 -15.63 2.41
CA VAL A 240 -18.40 -16.40 3.13
C VAL A 240 -18.89 -16.84 4.52
N PRO A 241 -18.33 -17.93 5.07
CA PRO A 241 -18.69 -18.39 6.40
C PRO A 241 -18.49 -17.34 7.50
N PRO A 242 -19.30 -17.32 8.56
CA PRO A 242 -19.25 -16.28 9.61
C PRO A 242 -17.91 -16.13 10.35
N TRP A 243 -17.06 -17.16 10.34
CA TRP A 243 -15.74 -17.09 10.98
C TRP A 243 -14.71 -16.29 10.15
N VAL A 244 -14.95 -16.08 8.84
CA VAL A 244 -14.01 -15.38 7.95
C VAL A 244 -13.86 -13.93 8.34
N HIS A 245 -14.95 -13.23 8.63
CA HIS A 245 -14.90 -11.81 9.03
C HIS A 245 -14.01 -11.57 10.27
N PRO A 246 -14.23 -12.22 11.44
CA PRO A 246 -13.35 -12.02 12.59
C PRO A 246 -11.92 -12.52 12.35
N ALA A 247 -11.71 -13.62 11.62
CA ALA A 247 -10.38 -14.11 11.30
C ALA A 247 -9.59 -13.09 10.48
N TRP A 248 -10.20 -12.52 9.45
CA TRP A 248 -9.57 -11.50 8.62
C TRP A 248 -9.32 -10.21 9.38
N LEU A 249 -10.31 -9.71 10.14
CA LEU A 249 -10.19 -8.50 10.95
C LEU A 249 -9.01 -8.60 11.94
N VAL A 250 -8.92 -9.72 12.65
CA VAL A 250 -7.91 -9.91 13.70
C VAL A 250 -6.55 -10.29 13.10
N CYS A 251 -6.49 -11.29 12.21
CA CYS A 251 -5.22 -11.81 11.72
C CYS A 251 -4.59 -10.94 10.63
N VAL A 252 -5.37 -10.18 9.85
CA VAL A 252 -4.84 -9.34 8.77
C VAL A 252 -4.86 -7.86 9.15
N CYS A 253 -6.00 -7.34 9.58
CA CYS A 253 -6.12 -5.89 9.81
C CYS A 253 -5.42 -5.45 11.10
N LEU A 254 -5.51 -6.19 12.22
CA LEU A 254 -4.73 -5.88 13.41
C LEU A 254 -3.23 -6.11 13.17
N LEU A 255 -2.81 -7.14 12.40
CA LEU A 255 -1.41 -7.33 12.07
C LEU A 255 -0.87 -6.15 11.24
N THR A 256 -1.67 -5.63 10.31
CA THR A 256 -1.36 -4.40 9.56
C THR A 256 -1.11 -3.23 10.53
N LEU A 257 -1.94 -3.06 11.54
CA LEU A 257 -1.76 -2.03 12.57
C LEU A 257 -0.50 -2.25 13.41
N VAL A 258 -0.15 -3.50 13.75
CA VAL A 258 1.12 -3.82 14.43
C VAL A 258 2.32 -3.40 13.58
N VAL A 259 2.32 -3.74 12.28
CA VAL A 259 3.41 -3.37 11.37
C VAL A 259 3.48 -1.85 11.19
N ALA A 260 2.35 -1.19 10.95
CA ALA A 260 2.27 0.26 10.84
C ALA A 260 2.82 0.96 12.08
N ARG A 261 2.43 0.51 13.28
CA ARG A 261 2.90 1.05 14.56
C ARG A 261 4.42 0.95 14.70
N ARG A 262 5.02 -0.13 14.24
CA ARG A 262 6.47 -0.36 14.29
C ARG A 262 7.23 0.44 13.26
N VAL A 263 6.69 0.57 12.06
CA VAL A 263 7.33 1.31 10.95
C VAL A 263 7.25 2.81 11.15
N VAL A 264 6.08 3.34 11.50
CA VAL A 264 5.86 4.78 11.73
C VAL A 264 6.50 5.25 13.04
N GLY A 265 6.38 4.44 14.10
CA GLY A 265 7.04 4.68 15.40
C GLY A 265 6.31 5.64 16.35
N LEU A 266 5.24 6.33 15.94
CA LEU A 266 4.47 7.21 16.82
C LEU A 266 3.67 6.41 17.85
N ARG A 267 3.58 6.89 19.09
CA ARG A 267 3.01 6.17 20.24
C ARG A 267 1.59 5.62 19.99
N TRP A 268 0.76 6.35 19.28
CA TRP A 268 -0.65 6.03 19.04
C TRP A 268 -0.96 5.80 17.55
N THR A 269 -0.02 5.23 16.78
CA THR A 269 -0.19 5.00 15.34
C THR A 269 -1.37 4.08 15.03
N ALA A 270 -1.47 2.93 15.71
CA ALA A 270 -2.54 1.96 15.46
C ALA A 270 -3.90 2.55 15.79
N THR A 271 -4.02 3.17 16.95
CA THR A 271 -5.24 3.85 17.40
C THR A 271 -5.66 4.96 16.44
N LEU A 272 -4.71 5.81 16.02
CA LEU A 272 -4.99 6.92 15.10
C LEU A 272 -5.46 6.41 13.72
N LEU A 273 -4.82 5.38 13.19
CA LEU A 273 -5.21 4.77 11.92
C LEU A 273 -6.60 4.16 12.00
N ALA A 274 -6.88 3.38 13.04
CA ALA A 274 -8.20 2.78 13.24
C ALA A 274 -9.29 3.84 13.44
N ALA A 275 -9.05 4.86 14.26
CA ALA A 275 -9.99 5.96 14.49
C ALA A 275 -10.25 6.77 13.21
N THR A 276 -9.20 7.08 12.43
CA THR A 276 -9.34 7.80 11.15
C THR A 276 -10.12 6.96 10.13
N TYR A 277 -9.83 5.66 10.04
CA TYR A 277 -10.59 4.74 9.19
C TYR A 277 -12.08 4.70 9.58
N LEU A 278 -12.39 4.54 10.87
CA LEU A 278 -13.77 4.52 11.35
C LEU A 278 -14.49 5.85 11.09
N GLY A 279 -13.81 6.98 11.30
CA GLY A 279 -14.35 8.30 10.97
C GLY A 279 -14.65 8.44 9.47
N TYR A 280 -13.72 8.01 8.61
CA TYR A 280 -13.94 7.95 7.17
C TYR A 280 -15.16 7.09 6.81
N ARG A 281 -15.24 5.86 7.35
CA ARG A 281 -16.34 4.93 7.10
C ARG A 281 -17.68 5.49 7.56
N ALA A 282 -17.73 6.14 8.72
CA ALA A 282 -18.94 6.75 9.23
C ALA A 282 -19.43 7.88 8.31
N VAL A 283 -18.52 8.73 7.84
CA VAL A 283 -18.87 9.80 6.89
C VAL A 283 -19.31 9.22 5.54
N ALA A 284 -18.55 8.26 4.99
CA ALA A 284 -18.88 7.63 3.72
C ALA A 284 -20.24 6.91 3.79
N TRP A 285 -20.48 6.15 4.85
CA TRP A 285 -21.76 5.49 5.07
C TRP A 285 -22.91 6.49 5.17
N GLY A 286 -22.80 7.53 6.00
CA GLY A 286 -23.85 8.54 6.14
C GLY A 286 -24.19 9.25 4.81
N LEU A 287 -23.17 9.56 3.99
CA LEU A 287 -23.37 10.15 2.67
C LEU A 287 -24.05 9.19 1.68
N LEU A 288 -23.66 7.91 1.70
CA LEU A 288 -24.24 6.89 0.86
C LEU A 288 -25.69 6.59 1.25
N GLU A 289 -26.00 6.50 2.55
CA GLU A 289 -27.36 6.30 3.05
C GLU A 289 -28.29 7.46 2.63
N VAL A 290 -27.84 8.72 2.74
CA VAL A 290 -28.57 9.88 2.22
C VAL A 290 -28.78 9.74 0.70
N GLY A 291 -27.85 9.17 -0.03
CA GLY A 291 -27.96 8.82 -1.45
C GLY A 291 -28.87 7.60 -1.74
N GLY A 292 -29.48 7.00 -0.70
CA GLY A 292 -30.39 5.85 -0.82
C GLY A 292 -29.67 4.51 -1.00
N PHE A 293 -28.38 4.42 -0.65
CA PHE A 293 -27.65 3.14 -0.59
C PHE A 293 -27.92 2.44 0.75
N PRO A 294 -27.71 1.10 0.80
CA PRO A 294 -27.95 0.35 2.03
C PRO A 294 -27.02 0.79 3.16
N PRO A 295 -27.47 0.67 4.43
CA PRO A 295 -26.65 0.95 5.59
C PRO A 295 -25.52 -0.08 5.73
N SER A 296 -24.49 0.26 6.49
CA SER A 296 -23.34 -0.61 6.78
C SER A 296 -23.07 -0.68 8.28
N VAL A 297 -22.44 -1.76 8.71
CA VAL A 297 -21.92 -1.87 10.07
C VAL A 297 -20.51 -1.29 10.12
N LEU A 298 -20.22 -0.47 11.15
CA LEU A 298 -18.88 0.02 11.43
C LEU A 298 -18.15 -0.94 12.37
N PRO A 299 -16.92 -1.40 12.03
CA PRO A 299 -16.16 -2.32 12.86
C PRO A 299 -15.49 -1.59 14.06
N VAL A 300 -16.28 -1.05 14.99
CA VAL A 300 -15.79 -0.26 16.14
C VAL A 300 -14.86 -1.09 17.03
N MET A 301 -15.06 -2.42 17.10
CA MET A 301 -14.17 -3.35 17.78
C MET A 301 -12.70 -3.28 17.32
N LEU A 302 -12.43 -2.85 16.08
CA LEU A 302 -11.08 -2.65 15.58
C LEU A 302 -10.32 -1.59 16.37
N LEU A 303 -11.00 -0.53 16.81
CA LEU A 303 -10.39 0.53 17.62
C LEU A 303 -9.93 0.02 18.98
N ALA A 304 -10.72 -0.83 19.63
CA ALA A 304 -10.34 -1.41 20.91
C ALA A 304 -9.07 -2.28 20.77
N GLY A 305 -9.00 -3.12 19.73
CA GLY A 305 -7.80 -3.89 19.39
C GLY A 305 -6.59 -3.01 19.10
N ALA A 306 -6.78 -1.92 18.35
CA ALA A 306 -5.73 -0.97 17.98
C ALA A 306 -5.12 -0.27 19.21
N VAL A 307 -5.93 0.10 20.20
CA VAL A 307 -5.45 0.66 21.48
C VAL A 307 -4.54 -0.35 22.18
N VAL A 308 -4.95 -1.62 22.23
CA VAL A 308 -4.14 -2.67 22.84
C VAL A 308 -2.85 -2.92 22.07
N VAL A 309 -2.87 -2.86 20.73
CA VAL A 309 -1.66 -2.92 19.89
C VAL A 309 -0.66 -1.82 20.29
N ASP A 310 -1.11 -0.56 20.40
CA ASP A 310 -0.25 0.55 20.79
C ASP A 310 0.31 0.40 22.21
N LEU A 311 -0.50 -0.08 23.14
CA LEU A 311 -0.08 -0.33 24.53
C LEU A 311 0.94 -1.49 24.60
N ALA A 312 0.67 -2.61 23.91
CA ALA A 312 1.55 -3.77 23.90
C ALA A 312 2.93 -3.43 23.31
N VAL A 313 2.96 -2.71 22.17
CA VAL A 313 4.22 -2.27 21.55
C VAL A 313 4.94 -1.27 22.48
N THR A 314 4.23 -0.32 23.09
CA THR A 314 4.82 0.68 23.99
C THR A 314 5.41 0.01 25.25
N ARG A 315 4.74 -1.00 25.78
CA ARG A 315 5.17 -1.80 26.96
C ARG A 315 6.19 -2.87 26.59
N ARG A 316 6.55 -3.01 25.30
CA ARG A 316 7.47 -4.04 24.77
C ARG A 316 7.07 -5.45 25.17
N LEU A 317 5.75 -5.73 25.20
CA LEU A 317 5.27 -7.07 25.48
C LEU A 317 5.73 -8.06 24.39
N PRO A 318 5.98 -9.33 24.73
CA PRO A 318 6.21 -10.37 23.72
C PRO A 318 5.03 -10.44 22.76
N GLY A 319 5.28 -10.65 21.45
CA GLY A 319 4.25 -10.61 20.44
C GLY A 319 3.10 -11.57 20.66
N TRP A 320 3.37 -12.76 21.22
CA TRP A 320 2.29 -13.69 21.57
C TRP A 320 1.37 -13.14 22.67
N VAL A 321 1.92 -12.45 23.68
CA VAL A 321 1.10 -11.78 24.72
C VAL A 321 0.28 -10.64 24.12
N GLY A 322 0.95 -9.77 23.31
CA GLY A 322 0.28 -8.68 22.59
C GLY A 322 -0.85 -9.20 21.69
N GLY A 323 -0.61 -10.31 20.99
CA GLY A 323 -1.60 -10.94 20.13
C GLY A 323 -2.81 -11.49 20.88
N VAL A 324 -2.60 -12.20 22.00
CA VAL A 324 -3.68 -12.69 22.84
C VAL A 324 -4.51 -11.53 23.41
N LEU A 325 -3.85 -10.51 23.94
CA LEU A 325 -4.54 -9.36 24.52
C LEU A 325 -5.31 -8.56 23.46
N ALA A 326 -4.68 -8.20 22.34
CA ALA A 326 -5.34 -7.41 21.32
C ALA A 326 -6.46 -8.19 20.61
N GLY A 327 -6.25 -9.45 20.27
CA GLY A 327 -7.30 -10.31 19.72
C GLY A 327 -8.45 -10.51 20.70
N GLY A 328 -8.15 -10.85 21.96
CA GLY A 328 -9.16 -11.07 22.99
C GLY A 328 -10.01 -9.81 23.26
N VAL A 329 -9.37 -8.64 23.38
CA VAL A 329 -10.08 -7.36 23.57
C VAL A 329 -10.93 -7.01 22.34
N THR A 330 -10.48 -7.34 21.13
CA THR A 330 -11.29 -7.15 19.91
C THR A 330 -12.56 -7.98 19.95
N PHE A 331 -12.47 -9.26 20.33
CA PHE A 331 -13.67 -10.11 20.50
C PHE A 331 -14.58 -9.62 21.62
N LEU A 332 -14.03 -9.17 22.76
CA LEU A 332 -14.83 -8.60 23.84
C LEU A 332 -15.55 -7.31 23.40
N ALA A 333 -14.86 -6.43 22.67
CA ALA A 333 -15.47 -5.22 22.13
C ALA A 333 -16.54 -5.54 21.06
N ALA A 334 -16.34 -6.60 20.26
CA ALA A 334 -17.37 -7.08 19.34
C ALA A 334 -18.61 -7.58 20.07
N LEU A 335 -18.45 -8.29 21.20
CA LEU A 335 -19.58 -8.70 22.03
C LEU A 335 -20.36 -7.49 22.57
N VAL A 336 -19.65 -6.46 23.05
CA VAL A 336 -20.30 -5.22 23.52
C VAL A 336 -21.02 -4.52 22.35
N GLN A 337 -20.41 -4.48 21.16
CA GLN A 337 -21.05 -3.90 19.99
C GLN A 337 -22.29 -4.70 19.57
N ASP A 338 -22.26 -6.03 19.64
CA ASP A 338 -23.40 -6.90 19.35
C ASP A 338 -24.59 -6.65 20.29
N LEU A 339 -24.31 -6.39 21.57
CA LEU A 339 -25.33 -6.06 22.55
C LEU A 339 -25.98 -4.68 22.37
N LEU A 340 -25.28 -3.77 21.68
CA LEU A 340 -25.71 -2.38 21.48
C LEU A 340 -26.19 -2.09 20.05
N ALA A 341 -25.71 -2.83 19.06
CA ALA A 341 -25.98 -2.62 17.65
C ALA A 341 -25.80 -3.92 16.87
N VAL A 342 -26.22 -3.90 15.57
CA VAL A 342 -25.97 -5.03 14.68
C VAL A 342 -24.49 -5.03 14.28
N ILE A 343 -23.86 -6.21 14.35
CA ILE A 343 -22.50 -6.43 13.84
C ILE A 343 -22.53 -7.47 12.71
N PRO A 344 -21.48 -7.56 11.86
CA PRO A 344 -21.33 -8.65 10.91
C PRO A 344 -21.44 -10.00 11.62
N PRO A 345 -21.97 -11.04 10.94
CA PRO A 345 -22.18 -12.34 11.58
C PRO A 345 -20.84 -12.90 12.07
N TRP A 346 -20.72 -13.10 13.36
CA TRP A 346 -19.55 -13.65 14.01
C TRP A 346 -19.81 -15.08 14.48
N ASN A 347 -18.84 -15.95 14.21
CA ASN A 347 -18.81 -17.26 14.80
C ASN A 347 -17.97 -17.19 16.10
N TRP A 348 -18.62 -17.12 17.24
CA TRP A 348 -17.96 -17.00 18.54
C TRP A 348 -17.02 -18.16 18.86
N TRP A 349 -17.28 -19.36 18.34
CA TRP A 349 -16.41 -20.51 18.47
C TRP A 349 -15.05 -20.31 17.76
N SER A 350 -14.97 -19.39 16.81
CA SER A 350 -13.72 -19.02 16.16
C SER A 350 -12.81 -18.17 17.03
N ALA A 351 -13.26 -17.62 18.15
CA ALA A 351 -12.48 -16.71 19.00
C ALA A 351 -11.14 -17.33 19.44
N GLY A 352 -11.17 -18.56 19.98
CA GLY A 352 -9.96 -19.27 20.39
C GLY A 352 -8.94 -19.45 19.26
N PRO A 353 -9.30 -20.13 18.16
CA PRO A 353 -8.41 -20.31 17.02
C PRO A 353 -7.90 -18.99 16.40
N VAL A 354 -8.75 -17.97 16.27
CA VAL A 354 -8.38 -16.68 15.69
C VAL A 354 -7.38 -15.92 16.58
N VAL A 355 -7.65 -15.85 17.88
CA VAL A 355 -6.76 -15.19 18.85
C VAL A 355 -5.40 -15.90 18.92
N LEU A 356 -5.39 -17.25 18.93
CA LEU A 356 -4.16 -18.03 18.90
C LEU A 356 -3.41 -17.84 17.58
N GLY A 357 -4.11 -17.87 16.45
CA GLY A 357 -3.53 -17.59 15.13
C GLY A 357 -2.87 -16.23 15.09
N PHE A 358 -3.53 -15.20 15.58
CA PHE A 358 -2.97 -13.85 15.65
C PHE A 358 -1.75 -13.77 16.58
N ALA A 359 -1.79 -14.43 17.73
CA ALA A 359 -0.64 -14.50 18.65
C ALA A 359 0.57 -15.15 17.98
N VAL A 360 0.36 -16.23 17.21
CA VAL A 360 1.41 -16.90 16.42
C VAL A 360 1.95 -15.99 15.33
N LEU A 361 1.08 -15.30 14.58
CA LEU A 361 1.49 -14.35 13.53
C LEU A 361 2.32 -13.20 14.10
N TRP A 362 1.90 -12.62 15.22
CA TRP A 362 2.66 -11.53 15.85
C TRP A 362 4.00 -12.02 16.42
N ALA A 363 4.03 -13.19 17.07
CA ALA A 363 5.30 -13.79 17.50
C ALA A 363 6.22 -14.14 16.32
N GLY A 364 5.64 -14.59 15.21
CA GLY A 364 6.37 -14.81 13.95
C GLY A 364 6.96 -13.50 13.39
N LEU A 365 6.20 -12.41 13.42
CA LEU A 365 6.68 -11.07 13.05
C LEU A 365 7.87 -10.63 13.93
N ASP A 366 7.80 -10.87 15.26
CA ASP A 366 8.92 -10.57 16.17
C ASP A 366 10.21 -11.33 15.80
N ARG A 367 10.07 -12.58 15.37
CA ARG A 367 11.21 -13.38 14.90
C ARG A 367 11.73 -12.88 13.56
N LEU A 368 10.82 -12.59 12.64
CA LEU A 368 11.16 -12.07 11.31
C LEU A 368 11.92 -10.76 11.40
N GLU A 369 11.50 -9.82 12.24
CA GLU A 369 12.17 -8.53 12.43
C GLU A 369 13.61 -8.64 12.95
N ARG A 370 13.93 -9.70 13.69
CA ARG A 370 15.28 -10.01 14.17
C ARG A 370 16.15 -10.72 13.14
N SER A 371 15.59 -11.13 12.02
CA SER A 371 16.33 -11.89 10.99
C SER A 371 17.23 -10.97 10.15
N ALA A 372 18.29 -11.56 9.61
CA ALA A 372 19.16 -10.90 8.64
C ALA A 372 18.39 -10.45 7.37
N TRP A 373 17.33 -11.18 7.02
CA TRP A 373 16.45 -10.83 5.91
C TRP A 373 15.76 -9.47 6.18
N ALA A 374 15.13 -9.30 7.34
CA ALA A 374 14.48 -8.02 7.69
C ALA A 374 15.49 -6.87 7.80
N ALA A 375 16.69 -7.14 8.34
CA ALA A 375 17.75 -6.14 8.35
C ALA A 375 18.15 -5.70 6.93
N SER A 376 18.22 -6.63 5.98
CA SER A 376 18.50 -6.32 4.57
C SER A 376 17.42 -5.42 3.92
N TRP A 377 16.16 -5.51 4.39
CA TRP A 377 15.06 -4.66 3.89
C TRP A 377 15.07 -3.24 4.44
N ARG A 378 15.82 -2.97 5.50
CA ARG A 378 15.99 -1.62 6.06
C ARG A 378 17.03 -0.79 5.32
N ALA A 379 17.94 -1.43 4.58
CA ALA A 379 18.91 -0.76 3.74
C ALA A 379 18.36 -0.49 2.33
N PRO A 380 18.66 0.68 1.72
CA PRO A 380 18.33 0.93 0.32
C PRO A 380 19.11 -0.01 -0.59
N VAL A 381 18.49 -0.40 -1.70
CA VAL A 381 19.14 -1.18 -2.77
C VAL A 381 19.17 -0.29 -4.01
N GLU A 382 20.36 0.16 -4.39
CA GLU A 382 20.53 1.06 -5.52
C GLU A 382 19.91 0.48 -6.80
N LEU A 383 19.36 1.37 -7.62
CA LEU A 383 19.00 1.05 -9.01
C LEU A 383 20.29 0.74 -9.75
N ALA A 384 20.36 -0.42 -10.43
CA ALA A 384 21.56 -0.72 -11.22
C ALA A 384 21.76 0.40 -12.25
N PRO A 385 22.99 0.88 -12.45
CA PRO A 385 23.26 1.76 -13.58
C PRO A 385 22.74 1.09 -14.85
N ALA A 386 22.07 1.84 -15.72
CA ALA A 386 21.81 1.37 -17.07
C ALA A 386 23.15 0.88 -17.61
N ALA A 387 23.16 -0.35 -18.15
CA ALA A 387 24.37 -0.83 -18.83
C ALA A 387 24.72 0.24 -19.87
N GLY A 388 25.76 1.02 -19.60
CA GLY A 388 26.30 1.93 -20.59
C GLY A 388 26.59 1.11 -21.84
N PRO A 389 26.51 1.69 -23.06
CA PRO A 389 26.94 1.00 -24.24
C PRO A 389 28.30 0.40 -23.91
N ALA A 390 28.42 -0.92 -24.14
CA ALA A 390 29.68 -1.61 -23.97
C ALA A 390 30.75 -0.80 -24.69
N THR A 391 31.54 -0.04 -23.94
CA THR A 391 32.76 0.54 -24.50
C THR A 391 33.60 -0.64 -24.84
N ASP A 392 33.64 -0.97 -26.13
CA ASP A 392 34.55 -1.93 -26.70
C ASP A 392 35.93 -1.66 -26.13
N ALA A 393 36.35 -2.48 -25.17
CA ALA A 393 37.70 -2.55 -24.67
C ALA A 393 38.55 -3.28 -25.73
N VAL A 394 38.61 -2.70 -26.93
CA VAL A 394 39.57 -3.07 -27.98
C VAL A 394 40.67 -2.02 -27.99
N GLY A 395 41.79 -2.41 -27.48
CA GLY A 395 43.06 -1.83 -27.87
C GLY A 395 43.63 -0.72 -26.98
N ARG A 396 44.27 -1.09 -25.90
CA ARG A 396 45.54 -0.46 -25.46
C ARG A 396 46.37 -1.49 -24.66
N ALA A 397 46.92 -2.44 -25.40
CA ALA A 397 48.18 -3.04 -25.06
C ALA A 397 49.21 -2.38 -25.96
N ALA A 398 50.02 -1.49 -25.44
CA ALA A 398 51.42 -1.25 -25.89
C ALA A 398 51.98 -0.05 -25.13
N ASP A 399 53.18 -0.32 -24.62
CA ASP A 399 54.24 0.62 -24.24
C ASP A 399 54.27 1.12 -22.80
N VAL A 400 54.89 0.28 -22.00
CA VAL A 400 55.63 0.69 -20.81
C VAL A 400 57.13 0.66 -21.17
N PRO A 401 57.88 1.78 -21.18
CA PRO A 401 59.33 1.74 -21.08
C PRO A 401 59.78 1.63 -19.62
N ALA A 402 60.65 0.67 -19.38
CA ALA A 402 61.31 0.42 -18.13
C ALA A 402 62.42 1.45 -17.85
N GLY A 403 62.61 1.75 -16.56
CA GLY A 403 63.89 2.11 -15.97
C GLY A 403 63.89 3.34 -15.03
N PRO A 404 64.91 3.53 -14.16
CA PRO A 404 65.41 2.60 -13.16
C PRO A 404 65.37 3.12 -11.70
N SER A 405 65.49 2.18 -10.80
CA SER A 405 66.12 2.17 -9.46
C SER A 405 66.80 3.41 -8.92
N ALA A 406 66.49 3.79 -7.66
CA ALA A 406 67.49 3.91 -6.56
C ALA A 406 66.90 4.44 -5.23
N ALA A 407 67.26 3.70 -4.18
CA ALA A 407 67.66 4.14 -2.84
C ALA A 407 66.60 4.52 -1.78
N GLU A 408 66.48 3.65 -0.79
CA GLU A 408 66.28 3.89 0.65
C GLU A 408 67.46 4.66 1.26
N PRO A 409 67.50 5.10 2.54
CA PRO A 409 66.61 4.80 3.70
C PRO A 409 66.43 5.98 4.69
N GLY A 410 65.62 5.79 5.75
CA GLY A 410 65.67 6.73 6.91
C GLY A 410 64.55 6.51 7.92
N SER A 411 64.84 5.73 8.93
CA SER A 411 64.17 5.53 10.21
C SER A 411 63.82 6.81 10.96
N HIS A 412 62.68 6.88 11.64
CA HIS A 412 62.63 7.29 13.03
C HIS A 412 61.35 6.85 13.77
N VAL A 413 61.57 6.11 14.82
CA VAL A 413 60.72 5.71 15.94
C VAL A 413 60.46 6.93 16.83
N VAL A 414 59.22 7.18 17.28
CA VAL A 414 58.93 7.62 18.66
C VAL A 414 57.53 7.20 19.11
N ARG A 415 57.52 6.65 20.27
CA ARG A 415 56.57 6.03 21.17
C ARG A 415 55.57 6.99 21.84
N SER A 416 54.50 6.35 22.31
CA SER A 416 53.78 6.56 23.59
C SER A 416 52.84 7.79 23.63
N GLY A 417 51.63 7.67 24.14
CA GLY A 417 51.15 7.13 25.36
C GLY A 417 49.65 7.34 25.62
N ARG A 418 49.09 6.38 26.27
CA ARG A 418 48.05 6.41 27.32
C ARG A 418 46.68 7.10 27.10
N SER A 419 45.67 6.24 27.18
CA SER A 419 44.35 6.46 27.79
C SER A 419 44.40 7.07 29.20
N PRO A 420 43.35 7.71 29.77
CA PRO A 420 42.27 6.92 30.36
C PRO A 420 40.83 7.51 30.35
N ARG A 421 39.87 6.58 30.45
CA ARG A 421 38.64 6.53 31.26
C ARG A 421 37.92 7.83 31.69
N ARG A 422 36.67 8.02 31.26
CA ARG A 422 35.45 7.87 32.10
C ARG A 422 34.22 7.56 31.25
#